data_b13fa855ffcfe65c588f018e20005af0
#
_entry.id   b13fa855ffcfe65c588f018e20005af0
#
_cell.length_a   1.000
_cell.length_b   1.000
_cell.length_c   1.000
_cell.angle_alpha   90.00
_cell.angle_beta   90.00
_cell.angle_gamma   90.00
#
_symmetry.space_group_name_H-M   'P 1'
#
loop_
_entity.id
_entity.type
_entity.pdbx_description
1 polymer ?
#
loop_
_entity_poly.entity_id
_entity_poly.type
_entity_poly.pdbx_seq_one_letter_code
_entity_poly.pdbx_strand_id
1 'polypeptide(L)'
;MRKLMLALVCLAIPFAFWSCEDAEELIGAIDIKIEDESHNIPNAFFTELSGVTTIAGTNIKESVAVAFKGSSEKTYTLGLGKDALSAAANIMNIGSMENTLVYIPSSGVKDDGITAVCGTLKITKYTDTKVEGEFSGYGVKTSIISSGNIDWSNLQSNLKQISGTFTAVGKK
;
A
#
# COMPACT_ATOMS: atom_id res chain seq x y z
N MET A 1 -45.70 -38.83 3.77
CA MET A 1 -44.33 -38.65 4.31
C MET A 1 -43.19 -38.82 3.30
N ARG A 2 -43.37 -39.56 2.20
CA ARG A 2 -42.30 -39.75 1.17
C ARG A 2 -42.06 -38.53 0.28
N LYS A 3 -43.03 -37.65 0.12
CA LYS A 3 -42.93 -36.46 -0.75
C LYS A 3 -42.23 -35.26 -0.05
N LEU A 4 -42.14 -35.26 1.28
CA LEU A 4 -41.47 -34.19 2.03
C LEU A 4 -39.95 -34.35 2.08
N MET A 5 -39.45 -35.60 1.98
CA MET A 5 -38.01 -35.85 1.94
C MET A 5 -37.32 -35.46 0.63
N LEU A 6 -38.05 -35.50 -0.50
CA LEU A 6 -37.47 -35.12 -1.78
C LEU A 6 -37.30 -33.61 -1.94
N ALA A 7 -38.10 -32.80 -1.27
CA ALA A 7 -38.00 -31.35 -1.28
C ALA A 7 -36.82 -30.85 -0.43
N LEU A 8 -36.43 -31.57 0.62
CA LEU A 8 -35.31 -31.17 1.48
C LEU A 8 -33.95 -31.43 0.86
N VAL A 9 -33.86 -32.43 -0.03
CA VAL A 9 -32.60 -32.77 -0.74
C VAL A 9 -32.29 -31.76 -1.87
N CYS A 10 -33.33 -31.17 -2.49
CA CYS A 10 -33.13 -30.18 -3.54
C CYS A 10 -32.74 -28.79 -3.03
N LEU A 11 -32.94 -28.49 -1.73
CA LEU A 11 -32.54 -27.21 -1.13
C LEU A 11 -31.08 -27.19 -0.63
N ALA A 12 -30.44 -28.35 -0.49
CA ALA A 12 -29.08 -28.45 0.04
C ALA A 12 -27.99 -28.39 -1.06
N ILE A 13 -28.35 -28.50 -2.32
CA ILE A 13 -27.39 -28.60 -3.44
C ILE A 13 -26.86 -27.22 -3.93
N PRO A 14 -27.59 -26.09 -3.84
CA PRO A 14 -27.04 -24.82 -4.34
C PRO A 14 -25.97 -24.20 -3.44
N PHE A 15 -25.80 -24.65 -2.19
CA PHE A 15 -24.79 -24.07 -1.29
C PHE A 15 -23.40 -24.74 -1.38
N ALA A 16 -23.29 -25.87 -2.08
CA ALA A 16 -22.02 -26.62 -2.16
C ALA A 16 -21.15 -26.20 -3.35
N PHE A 17 -21.64 -25.38 -4.27
CA PHE A 17 -20.88 -24.89 -5.42
C PHE A 17 -20.42 -23.42 -5.29
N TRP A 18 -20.64 -22.80 -4.15
CA TRP A 18 -20.20 -21.44 -3.88
C TRP A 18 -18.97 -21.44 -2.99
N SER A 19 -18.01 -22.25 -3.34
CA SER A 19 -16.79 -22.26 -2.55
C SER A 19 -15.61 -22.70 -3.39
N CYS A 20 -14.60 -21.98 -3.34
CA CYS A 20 -13.19 -22.16 -3.62
C CYS A 20 -12.55 -21.31 -4.71
N GLU A 21 -13.27 -20.74 -5.66
CA GLU A 21 -12.62 -19.80 -6.58
C GLU A 21 -12.47 -18.38 -6.01
N ASP A 22 -13.37 -17.96 -5.09
CA ASP A 22 -13.33 -16.60 -4.51
C ASP A 22 -12.44 -16.49 -3.25
N ALA A 23 -11.99 -17.59 -2.67
CA ALA A 23 -11.19 -17.55 -1.44
C ALA A 23 -9.72 -17.13 -1.68
N GLU A 24 -9.16 -17.40 -2.86
CA GLU A 24 -7.83 -16.93 -3.23
C GLU A 24 -7.78 -15.44 -3.60
N GLU A 25 -8.90 -14.85 -4.01
CA GLU A 25 -8.99 -13.42 -4.32
C GLU A 25 -9.13 -12.50 -3.08
N LEU A 26 -9.31 -13.06 -1.91
CA LEU A 26 -9.53 -12.32 -0.66
C LEU A 26 -8.25 -12.02 0.13
N ILE A 27 -7.10 -12.42 -0.36
CA ILE A 27 -5.83 -12.17 0.31
C ILE A 27 -5.08 -11.10 -0.48
N GLY A 28 -5.06 -9.89 0.05
CA GLY A 28 -4.22 -8.82 -0.48
C GLY A 28 -2.75 -9.05 -0.12
N ALA A 29 -1.84 -8.48 -0.91
CA ALA A 29 -0.41 -8.47 -0.62
C ALA A 29 0.24 -7.19 -1.13
N ILE A 30 1.35 -6.81 -0.52
CA ILE A 30 2.23 -5.73 -0.99
C ILE A 30 3.61 -6.32 -1.19
N ASP A 31 4.11 -6.26 -2.42
CA ASP A 31 5.50 -6.54 -2.75
C ASP A 31 6.23 -5.21 -2.84
N ILE A 32 7.22 -5.02 -1.99
CA ILE A 32 8.06 -3.82 -1.99
C ILE A 32 9.53 -4.21 -2.13
N LYS A 33 10.22 -3.49 -2.99
CA LYS A 33 11.66 -3.55 -3.16
C LYS A 33 12.26 -2.24 -2.69
N ILE A 34 13.24 -2.31 -1.78
CA ILE A 34 14.01 -1.20 -1.26
C ILE A 34 15.46 -1.44 -1.64
N GLU A 35 15.99 -0.67 -2.60
CA GLU A 35 17.28 -0.93 -3.24
C GLU A 35 17.29 -2.36 -3.84
N ASP A 36 18.11 -3.26 -3.33
CA ASP A 36 18.21 -4.65 -3.79
C ASP A 36 17.43 -5.65 -2.92
N GLU A 37 16.85 -5.21 -1.80
CA GLU A 37 16.11 -6.05 -0.88
C GLU A 37 14.61 -6.09 -1.24
N SER A 38 14.06 -7.30 -1.36
CA SER A 38 12.64 -7.53 -1.67
C SER A 38 11.91 -8.05 -0.45
N HIS A 39 10.74 -7.46 -0.18
CA HIS A 39 9.86 -7.82 0.93
C HIS A 39 8.47 -8.14 0.39
N ASN A 40 7.90 -9.26 0.81
CA ASN A 40 6.52 -9.62 0.55
C ASN A 40 5.71 -9.51 1.84
N ILE A 41 4.69 -8.67 1.84
CA ILE A 41 3.85 -8.38 2.99
C ILE A 41 2.44 -8.84 2.68
N PRO A 42 2.04 -10.01 3.16
CA PRO A 42 0.69 -10.54 2.96
C PRO A 42 -0.34 -9.74 3.77
N ASN A 43 -1.61 -10.03 3.51
CA ASN A 43 -2.75 -9.44 4.22
C ASN A 43 -2.85 -7.91 4.05
N ALA A 44 -2.79 -7.45 2.80
CA ALA A 44 -3.01 -6.04 2.50
C ALA A 44 -4.50 -5.71 2.43
N PHE A 45 -4.89 -4.69 3.16
CA PHE A 45 -6.27 -4.18 3.21
C PHE A 45 -6.30 -2.72 2.79
N PHE A 46 -7.45 -2.28 2.24
CA PHE A 46 -7.69 -0.87 2.02
C PHE A 46 -8.95 -0.39 2.73
N THR A 47 -8.95 0.89 3.04
CA THR A 47 -10.12 1.66 3.49
C THR A 47 -10.15 2.99 2.77
N GLU A 48 -11.34 3.51 2.52
CA GLU A 48 -11.53 4.87 2.00
C GLU A 48 -12.34 5.66 3.01
N LEU A 49 -11.81 6.81 3.40
CA LEU A 49 -12.47 7.73 4.33
C LEU A 49 -12.29 9.16 3.87
N SER A 50 -13.39 9.86 3.64
CA SER A 50 -13.39 11.29 3.26
C SER A 50 -12.53 11.62 2.03
N GLY A 51 -12.52 10.72 1.05
CA GLY A 51 -11.77 10.90 -0.20
C GLY A 51 -10.27 10.56 -0.08
N VAL A 52 -9.84 9.97 1.03
CA VAL A 52 -8.49 9.44 1.21
C VAL A 52 -8.56 7.92 1.23
N THR A 53 -7.84 7.28 0.33
CA THR A 53 -7.65 5.83 0.33
C THR A 53 -6.37 5.49 1.09
N THR A 54 -6.47 4.58 2.04
CA THR A 54 -5.35 4.03 2.78
C THR A 54 -5.26 2.54 2.53
N ILE A 55 -4.09 2.07 2.11
CA ILE A 55 -3.74 0.67 1.95
C ILE A 55 -2.72 0.33 3.03
N ALA A 56 -2.93 -0.74 3.75
CA ALA A 56 -2.01 -1.21 4.78
C ALA A 56 -1.84 -2.73 4.69
N GLY A 57 -0.60 -3.17 4.75
CA GLY A 57 -0.22 -4.57 4.87
C GLY A 57 0.73 -4.76 6.05
N THR A 58 0.62 -5.88 6.72
CA THR A 58 1.48 -6.19 7.87
C THR A 58 1.71 -7.68 8.02
N ASN A 59 2.90 -8.02 8.47
CA ASN A 59 3.25 -9.33 8.98
C ASN A 59 3.99 -9.17 10.34
N ILE A 60 4.49 -10.27 10.90
CA ILE A 60 5.18 -10.27 12.21
C ILE A 60 6.47 -9.41 12.18
N LYS A 61 7.07 -9.23 11.01
CA LYS A 61 8.38 -8.59 10.86
C LYS A 61 8.31 -7.16 10.34
N GLU A 62 7.28 -6.83 9.58
CA GLU A 62 7.26 -5.58 8.83
C GLU A 62 5.85 -5.15 8.44
N SER A 63 5.70 -3.88 8.12
CA SER A 63 4.46 -3.32 7.63
C SER A 63 4.70 -2.25 6.58
N VAL A 64 3.73 -2.08 5.67
CA VAL A 64 3.70 -1.00 4.68
C VAL A 64 2.35 -0.31 4.78
N ALA A 65 2.37 1.00 4.69
CA ALA A 65 1.18 1.82 4.52
C ALA A 65 1.34 2.73 3.31
N VAL A 66 0.31 2.81 2.48
CA VAL A 66 0.20 3.73 1.35
C VAL A 66 -1.07 4.54 1.53
N ALA A 67 -0.98 5.85 1.54
CA ALA A 67 -2.13 6.73 1.62
C ALA A 67 -2.12 7.71 0.44
N PHE A 68 -3.28 7.89 -0.21
CA PHE A 68 -3.43 8.82 -1.32
C PHE A 68 -4.82 9.45 -1.36
N LYS A 69 -4.88 10.70 -1.82
CA LYS A 69 -6.12 11.46 -1.95
C LYS A 69 -6.80 11.13 -3.27
N GLY A 70 -7.81 10.27 -3.20
CA GLY A 70 -8.61 9.84 -4.35
C GLY A 70 -9.09 8.40 -4.25
N SER A 71 -9.94 8.02 -5.20
CA SER A 71 -10.58 6.71 -5.29
C SER A 71 -10.79 6.30 -6.76
N SER A 72 -9.77 6.47 -7.58
CA SER A 72 -9.86 6.19 -9.01
C SER A 72 -8.57 5.66 -9.60
N GLU A 73 -8.71 4.96 -10.72
CA GLU A 73 -7.60 4.47 -11.54
C GLU A 73 -6.89 5.63 -12.22
N LYS A 74 -5.74 6.02 -11.71
CA LYS A 74 -4.85 7.03 -12.28
C LYS A 74 -3.48 6.98 -11.60
N THR A 75 -2.57 7.81 -12.10
CA THR A 75 -1.27 8.03 -11.49
C THR A 75 -1.32 9.21 -10.53
N TYR A 76 -0.91 8.95 -9.30
CA TYR A 76 -0.74 9.93 -8.23
C TYR A 76 0.75 10.22 -8.04
N THR A 77 1.07 11.42 -7.61
CA THR A 77 2.43 11.78 -7.22
C THR A 77 2.66 11.37 -5.76
N LEU A 78 3.71 10.60 -5.49
CA LEU A 78 4.13 10.30 -4.12
C LEU A 78 5.04 11.39 -3.59
N GLY A 79 4.88 11.71 -2.31
CA GLY A 79 5.72 12.69 -1.63
C GLY A 79 5.60 14.09 -2.24
N LEU A 80 6.73 14.73 -2.49
CA LEU A 80 6.84 16.14 -2.87
C LEU A 80 7.05 16.39 -4.36
N GLY A 81 7.26 15.36 -5.16
CA GLY A 81 7.56 15.53 -6.57
C GLY A 81 7.70 14.20 -7.31
N LYS A 82 7.92 14.29 -8.63
CA LYS A 82 8.03 13.10 -9.47
C LYS A 82 9.44 12.47 -9.46
N ASP A 83 10.43 13.23 -9.05
CA ASP A 83 11.83 12.80 -9.05
C ASP A 83 12.56 13.28 -7.78
N ALA A 84 13.70 12.68 -7.49
CA ALA A 84 14.50 12.99 -6.32
C ALA A 84 15.01 14.43 -6.28
N LEU A 85 15.25 15.04 -7.46
CA LEU A 85 15.73 16.40 -7.54
C LEU A 85 14.62 17.39 -7.19
N SER A 86 13.40 17.15 -7.70
CA SER A 86 12.21 17.94 -7.35
C SER A 86 11.89 17.82 -5.87
N ALA A 87 12.02 16.65 -5.28
CA ALA A 87 11.86 16.44 -3.86
C ALA A 87 12.88 17.24 -3.05
N ALA A 88 14.16 17.18 -3.40
CA ALA A 88 15.22 17.91 -2.72
C ALA A 88 14.97 19.45 -2.74
N ALA A 89 14.43 19.99 -3.82
CA ALA A 89 14.10 21.40 -3.93
C ALA A 89 12.86 21.82 -3.10
N ASN A 90 11.91 20.90 -2.87
CA ASN A 90 10.60 21.21 -2.28
C ASN A 90 10.42 20.69 -0.85
N ILE A 91 11.41 20.08 -0.30
CA ILE A 91 11.36 19.37 1.01
C ILE A 91 11.04 20.30 2.20
N MET A 92 11.23 21.62 2.08
CA MET A 92 10.75 22.60 3.06
C MET A 92 9.21 22.54 3.27
N ASN A 93 8.50 21.85 2.37
CA ASN A 93 7.04 21.70 2.38
C ASN A 93 6.57 20.28 2.74
N ILE A 94 7.32 19.52 3.55
CA ILE A 94 6.94 18.15 3.98
C ILE A 94 5.53 18.08 4.56
N GLY A 95 5.04 19.13 5.18
CA GLY A 95 3.66 19.22 5.69
C GLY A 95 2.57 19.21 4.60
N SER A 96 2.92 19.29 3.33
CA SER A 96 1.98 19.30 2.20
C SER A 96 1.97 18.03 1.36
N MET A 97 2.56 16.92 1.84
CA MET A 97 2.48 15.64 1.15
C MET A 97 1.03 15.13 1.12
N GLU A 98 0.44 15.14 -0.07
CA GLU A 98 -0.94 14.64 -0.24
C GLU A 98 -1.01 13.12 -0.32
N ASN A 99 0.09 12.49 -0.77
CA ASN A 99 0.18 11.04 -0.91
C ASN A 99 1.52 10.56 -0.35
N THR A 100 1.48 9.49 0.41
CA THR A 100 2.66 8.98 1.10
C THR A 100 2.72 7.45 1.06
N LEU A 101 3.94 6.93 1.19
CA LEU A 101 4.20 5.52 1.44
C LEU A 101 5.21 5.42 2.56
N VAL A 102 4.95 4.55 3.52
CA VAL A 102 5.84 4.27 4.65
C VAL A 102 6.04 2.77 4.78
N TYR A 103 7.29 2.34 4.82
CA TYR A 103 7.70 1.00 5.19
C TYR A 103 8.26 1.01 6.61
N ILE A 104 7.87 0.03 7.42
CA ILE A 104 8.27 -0.10 8.82
C ILE A 104 8.79 -1.51 9.03
N PRO A 105 10.10 -1.71 9.25
CA PRO A 105 10.67 -3.00 9.61
C PRO A 105 10.38 -3.36 11.08
N SER A 106 10.64 -4.61 11.46
CA SER A 106 10.44 -5.11 12.83
C SER A 106 11.27 -4.39 13.88
N SER A 107 12.42 -3.81 13.49
CA SER A 107 13.25 -2.94 14.34
C SER A 107 12.56 -1.63 14.73
N GLY A 108 11.44 -1.32 14.09
CA GLY A 108 10.61 -0.15 14.37
C GLY A 108 10.92 1.07 13.51
N VAL A 109 10.02 2.06 13.59
CA VAL A 109 10.05 3.27 12.75
C VAL A 109 11.31 4.09 12.96
N LYS A 110 11.90 4.07 14.16
CA LYS A 110 13.00 4.97 14.52
C LYS A 110 14.30 4.66 13.80
N ASP A 111 14.59 3.38 13.58
CA ASP A 111 15.94 3.00 13.16
C ASP A 111 16.05 2.76 11.66
N ASP A 112 15.06 2.09 11.04
CA ASP A 112 15.15 1.67 9.65
C ASP A 112 13.87 1.90 8.82
N GLY A 113 12.84 2.53 9.38
CA GLY A 113 11.63 2.89 8.63
C GLY A 113 11.96 3.80 7.44
N ILE A 114 11.31 3.55 6.29
CA ILE A 114 11.51 4.33 5.06
C ILE A 114 10.21 5.06 4.73
N THR A 115 10.30 6.36 4.51
CA THR A 115 9.19 7.18 4.01
C THR A 115 9.50 7.65 2.60
N ALA A 116 8.57 7.43 1.66
CA ALA A 116 8.69 7.94 0.31
C ALA A 116 8.69 9.46 0.32
N VAL A 117 9.68 10.07 -0.32
CA VAL A 117 9.80 11.53 -0.46
C VAL A 117 9.48 12.01 -1.88
N CYS A 118 9.59 11.13 -2.86
CA CYS A 118 9.19 11.42 -4.24
C CYS A 118 8.91 10.14 -5.01
N GLY A 119 8.11 10.25 -6.07
CA GLY A 119 7.82 9.14 -6.95
C GLY A 119 6.41 9.17 -7.52
N THR A 120 5.97 8.02 -7.96
CA THR A 120 4.65 7.80 -8.55
C THR A 120 3.96 6.61 -7.89
N LEU A 121 2.65 6.72 -7.73
CA LEU A 121 1.75 5.65 -7.36
C LEU A 121 0.71 5.53 -8.46
N LYS A 122 0.69 4.42 -9.19
CA LYS A 122 -0.27 4.17 -10.26
C LYS A 122 -1.30 3.16 -9.79
N ILE A 123 -2.54 3.58 -9.70
CA ILE A 123 -3.67 2.70 -9.42
C ILE A 123 -4.15 2.11 -10.74
N THR A 124 -4.06 0.79 -10.86
CA THR A 124 -4.42 0.03 -12.06
C THR A 124 -5.82 -0.55 -12.00
N LYS A 125 -6.35 -0.73 -10.79
CA LYS A 125 -7.72 -1.16 -10.54
C LYS A 125 -8.24 -0.53 -9.25
N TYR A 126 -9.48 -0.03 -9.29
CA TYR A 126 -10.15 0.50 -8.11
C TYR A 126 -11.63 0.10 -8.13
N THR A 127 -12.03 -0.77 -7.21
CA THR A 127 -13.41 -1.23 -7.02
C THR A 127 -13.83 -1.08 -5.56
N ASP A 128 -15.07 -1.39 -5.24
CA ASP A 128 -15.56 -1.33 -3.86
C ASP A 128 -14.94 -2.40 -2.94
N THR A 129 -14.31 -3.43 -3.51
CA THR A 129 -13.74 -4.55 -2.75
C THR A 129 -12.26 -4.77 -3.00
N LYS A 130 -11.66 -4.13 -4.02
CA LYS A 130 -10.28 -4.40 -4.43
C LYS A 130 -9.61 -3.15 -4.99
N VAL A 131 -8.37 -2.91 -4.57
CA VAL A 131 -7.49 -1.89 -5.13
C VAL A 131 -6.17 -2.54 -5.52
N GLU A 132 -5.74 -2.33 -6.77
CA GLU A 132 -4.45 -2.80 -7.28
C GLU A 132 -3.64 -1.64 -7.82
N GLY A 133 -2.32 -1.74 -7.72
CA GLY A 133 -1.45 -0.72 -8.24
C GLY A 133 0.02 -1.04 -8.13
N GLU A 134 0.81 -0.10 -8.60
CA GLU A 134 2.28 -0.13 -8.57
C GLU A 134 2.82 1.22 -8.11
N PHE A 135 3.99 1.20 -7.51
CA PHE A 135 4.68 2.41 -7.09
C PHE A 135 6.16 2.34 -7.39
N SER A 136 6.74 3.50 -7.62
CA SER A 136 8.18 3.66 -7.81
C SER A 136 8.64 5.05 -7.41
N GLY A 137 9.85 5.17 -6.86
CA GLY A 137 10.40 6.44 -6.44
C GLY A 137 11.59 6.30 -5.53
N TYR A 138 11.73 7.27 -4.63
CA TYR A 138 12.79 7.30 -3.64
C TYR A 138 12.22 7.63 -2.27
N GLY A 139 12.78 7.00 -1.27
CA GLY A 139 12.48 7.23 0.13
C GLY A 139 13.73 7.57 0.94
N VAL A 140 13.53 8.07 2.13
CA VAL A 140 14.58 8.28 3.13
C VAL A 140 14.19 7.62 4.44
N LYS A 141 15.15 7.42 5.33
CA LYS A 141 14.83 6.97 6.69
C LYS A 141 13.83 7.91 7.33
N THR A 142 12.78 7.36 7.91
CA THR A 142 11.72 8.12 8.58
C THR A 142 12.26 9.01 9.70
N SER A 143 13.33 8.58 10.36
CA SER A 143 14.03 9.36 11.39
C SER A 143 14.60 10.68 10.86
N ILE A 144 15.03 10.74 9.61
CA ILE A 144 15.55 11.97 8.97
C ILE A 144 14.41 13.01 8.85
N ILE A 145 13.23 12.56 8.47
CA ILE A 145 12.05 13.44 8.31
C ILE A 145 11.55 13.90 9.68
N SER A 146 11.45 12.98 10.64
CA SER A 146 10.88 13.28 11.96
C SER A 146 11.77 14.12 12.85
N SER A 147 13.06 14.16 12.59
CA SER A 147 14.00 14.99 13.38
C SER A 147 13.84 16.49 13.15
N GLY A 148 13.21 16.90 12.05
CA GLY A 148 13.11 18.32 11.65
C GLY A 148 14.45 18.96 11.22
N ASN A 149 15.56 18.26 11.43
CA ASN A 149 16.91 18.67 11.05
C ASN A 149 17.34 17.91 9.79
N ILE A 150 16.79 18.32 8.65
CA ILE A 150 17.15 17.71 7.39
C ILE A 150 18.40 18.40 6.86
N ASP A 151 19.50 17.68 6.88
CA ASP A 151 20.71 18.13 6.19
C ASP A 151 20.60 17.85 4.70
N TRP A 152 20.26 18.90 3.97
CA TRP A 152 20.01 18.88 2.56
C TRP A 152 21.22 18.53 1.71
N SER A 153 22.41 18.84 2.18
CA SER A 153 23.66 18.52 1.49
C SER A 153 23.91 17.00 1.41
N ASN A 154 23.34 16.28 2.39
CA ASN A 154 23.45 14.82 2.50
C ASN A 154 22.18 14.06 2.06
N LEU A 155 21.10 14.75 1.69
CA LEU A 155 19.86 14.07 1.34
C LEU A 155 20.05 13.10 0.18
N GLN A 156 20.77 13.50 -0.83
CA GLN A 156 20.98 12.72 -2.04
C GLN A 156 21.71 11.40 -1.74
N SER A 157 22.62 11.39 -0.77
CA SER A 157 23.32 10.17 -0.32
C SER A 157 22.48 9.27 0.57
N ASN A 158 21.36 9.78 1.10
CA ASN A 158 20.42 9.04 1.95
C ASN A 158 19.16 8.55 1.20
N LEU A 159 19.03 8.89 -0.08
CA LEU A 159 17.92 8.42 -0.90
C LEU A 159 18.06 6.93 -1.18
N LYS A 160 17.00 6.18 -0.92
CA LYS A 160 16.87 4.76 -1.24
C LYS A 160 15.83 4.60 -2.33
N GLN A 161 16.17 3.88 -3.37
CA GLN A 161 15.20 3.53 -4.42
C GLN A 161 14.16 2.60 -3.84
N ILE A 162 12.88 2.89 -4.11
CA ILE A 162 11.75 2.07 -3.72
C ILE A 162 10.89 1.78 -4.94
N SER A 163 10.39 0.55 -5.02
CA SER A 163 9.41 0.16 -6.04
C SER A 163 8.59 -1.01 -5.54
N GLY A 164 7.44 -1.24 -6.15
CA GLY A 164 6.64 -2.39 -5.77
C GLY A 164 5.27 -2.40 -6.42
N THR A 165 4.52 -3.44 -6.09
CA THR A 165 3.13 -3.66 -6.51
C THR A 165 2.29 -4.01 -5.31
N PHE A 166 1.00 -3.84 -5.41
CA PHE A 166 0.08 -4.27 -4.38
C PHE A 166 -1.26 -4.70 -4.96
N THR A 167 -1.87 -5.62 -4.25
CA THR A 167 -3.28 -5.95 -4.31
C THR A 167 -3.82 -5.80 -2.89
N ALA A 168 -4.79 -4.93 -2.68
CA ALA A 168 -5.42 -4.74 -1.38
C ALA A 168 -6.91 -5.03 -1.47
N VAL A 169 -7.44 -5.71 -0.47
CA VAL A 169 -8.86 -6.05 -0.37
C VAL A 169 -9.52 -5.25 0.77
N GLY A 170 -10.80 -4.95 0.65
CA GLY A 170 -11.48 -4.16 1.67
C GLY A 170 -12.92 -3.85 1.33
N LYS A 171 -13.46 -2.87 2.03
CA LYS A 171 -14.77 -2.30 1.76
C LYS A 171 -14.64 -0.77 1.74
N LYS A 172 -15.27 -0.20 0.72
CA LYS A 172 -15.47 1.25 0.61
C LYS A 172 -16.60 1.70 1.55
#